data_c74b583030c29a69b4fc1f19ecb34cbc
#
_entry.id   c74b583030c29a69b4fc1f19ecb34cbc
#
_cell.length_a   1.000
_cell.length_b   1.000
_cell.length_c   1.000
_cell.angle_alpha   90.00
_cell.angle_beta   90.00
_cell.angle_gamma   90.00
#
_symmetry.space_group_name_H-M   'P 1'
#
loop_
_entity.id
_entity.type
_entity.pdbx_description
1 polymer ?
#
loop_
_entity_poly.entity_id
_entity_poly.type
_entity_poly.pdbx_seq_one_letter_code
_entity_poly.pdbx_strand_id
1 'polypeptide(L)'
;MPTRKSVHPSTYQEVSNRNFLSVVGFKFLLNRCPKVDFYCNTANIPEVTLGTAVQTNYLRDLPLPGDKLQYGDLNITFMVDEDMENYLQLYQWITSLGFPESLSQFDELKDADRLLPEQPRSGDAFNERSDATLMILNSDFNPTVKIKFKDVFPVSLSAVPFDATQEQQTYYTATASFRYTIFDVIDVNGKKV
;
A
#
# COMPACT_ATOMS: atom_id res chain seq x y z
N MET A 1 -16.57 -57.80 -17.34
CA MET A 1 -16.37 -57.00 -16.13
C MET A 1 -15.41 -55.87 -16.52
N PRO A 2 -15.78 -54.59 -16.50
CA PRO A 2 -14.88 -53.51 -16.82
C PRO A 2 -14.01 -53.19 -15.61
N THR A 3 -12.72 -53.19 -15.81
CA THR A 3 -11.68 -52.83 -14.83
C THR A 3 -11.78 -51.36 -14.45
N ARG A 4 -12.08 -51.14 -13.19
CA ARG A 4 -12.13 -49.81 -12.55
C ARG A 4 -10.69 -49.26 -12.51
N LYS A 5 -10.35 -48.30 -13.37
CA LYS A 5 -9.10 -47.53 -13.24
C LYS A 5 -9.17 -46.73 -11.92
N SER A 6 -8.34 -47.09 -10.96
CA SER A 6 -8.11 -46.31 -9.78
C SER A 6 -7.42 -44.99 -10.16
N VAL A 7 -8.17 -43.90 -10.15
CA VAL A 7 -7.58 -42.57 -10.26
C VAL A 7 -7.00 -42.28 -8.86
N HIS A 8 -5.70 -42.37 -8.73
CA HIS A 8 -4.98 -41.82 -7.59
C HIS A 8 -4.85 -40.30 -7.78
N PRO A 9 -5.51 -39.48 -6.99
CA PRO A 9 -5.23 -38.05 -6.97
C PRO A 9 -4.09 -37.80 -5.96
N SER A 10 -2.88 -38.15 -6.31
CA SER A 10 -1.71 -37.74 -5.55
C SER A 10 -0.84 -36.81 -6.39
N THR A 11 -1.39 -35.66 -6.74
CA THR A 11 -0.55 -34.54 -7.10
C THR A 11 -0.45 -33.66 -5.85
N TYR A 12 0.29 -34.16 -4.86
CA TYR A 12 0.84 -33.24 -3.86
C TYR A 12 1.79 -32.34 -4.66
N GLN A 13 1.36 -31.12 -4.89
CA GLN A 13 2.19 -30.12 -5.50
C GLN A 13 3.32 -29.87 -4.49
N GLU A 14 4.52 -30.39 -4.79
CA GLU A 14 5.69 -30.15 -3.94
C GLU A 14 5.88 -28.65 -3.83
N VAL A 15 6.02 -28.18 -2.61
CA VAL A 15 6.34 -26.78 -2.34
C VAL A 15 7.74 -26.53 -2.88
N SER A 16 7.82 -25.86 -4.04
CA SER A 16 9.06 -25.62 -4.77
C SER A 16 10.01 -24.66 -4.03
N ASN A 17 9.47 -23.80 -3.19
CA ASN A 17 10.25 -22.86 -2.39
C ASN A 17 9.89 -23.02 -0.90
N ARG A 18 10.87 -23.38 -0.09
CA ARG A 18 10.75 -23.56 1.37
C ARG A 18 11.42 -22.44 2.16
N ASN A 19 11.91 -21.40 1.48
CA ASN A 19 12.55 -20.27 2.13
C ASN A 19 11.51 -19.35 2.75
N PHE A 20 11.81 -18.80 3.91
CA PHE A 20 10.97 -17.83 4.59
C PHE A 20 11.10 -16.46 3.90
N LEU A 21 10.02 -15.70 3.94
CA LEU A 21 10.02 -14.31 3.49
C LEU A 21 10.95 -13.48 4.39
N SER A 22 11.86 -12.72 3.78
CA SER A 22 12.73 -11.80 4.52
C SER A 22 11.93 -10.59 5.01
N VAL A 23 11.96 -10.32 6.30
CA VAL A 23 11.25 -9.19 6.91
C VAL A 23 11.84 -7.84 6.49
N VAL A 24 13.13 -7.82 6.14
CA VAL A 24 13.90 -6.59 5.83
C VAL A 24 13.89 -6.27 4.34
N GLY A 25 13.53 -7.23 3.50
CA GLY A 25 13.61 -7.09 2.05
C GLY A 25 12.35 -6.49 1.44
N PHE A 26 12.19 -5.18 1.49
CA PHE A 26 11.13 -4.50 0.75
C PHE A 26 11.59 -3.14 0.21
N LYS A 27 10.91 -2.66 -0.82
CA LYS A 27 11.05 -1.29 -1.33
C LYS A 27 9.66 -0.74 -1.60
N PHE A 28 9.38 0.40 -1.03
CA PHE A 28 8.14 1.14 -1.26
C PHE A 28 8.39 2.24 -2.28
N LEU A 29 7.47 2.49 -3.18
CA LEU A 29 7.51 3.57 -4.19
C LEU A 29 6.16 4.27 -4.18
N LEU A 30 6.20 5.59 -4.04
CA LEU A 30 5.02 6.46 -4.10
C LEU A 30 5.25 7.52 -5.18
N ASN A 31 4.56 7.42 -6.29
CA ASN A 31 4.85 8.24 -7.48
C ASN A 31 4.80 9.75 -7.22
N ARG A 32 3.95 10.17 -6.28
CA ARG A 32 3.79 11.60 -5.96
C ARG A 32 4.84 12.14 -5.00
N CYS A 33 5.35 11.33 -4.08
CA CYS A 33 6.26 11.75 -3.01
C CYS A 33 7.52 10.87 -2.99
N PRO A 34 8.46 11.03 -3.95
CA PRO A 34 9.63 10.16 -4.07
C PRO A 34 10.59 10.27 -2.88
N LYS A 35 10.58 11.38 -2.13
CA LYS A 35 11.40 11.52 -0.91
C LYS A 35 10.91 10.64 0.25
N VAL A 36 9.62 10.33 0.30
CA VAL A 36 9.05 9.39 1.28
C VAL A 36 9.53 7.97 1.00
N ASP A 37 9.68 7.61 -0.29
CA ASP A 37 10.14 6.29 -0.71
C ASP A 37 11.52 5.95 -0.16
N PHE A 38 12.44 6.90 -0.23
CA PHE A 38 13.83 6.72 0.15
C PHE A 38 14.01 6.45 1.64
N TYR A 39 13.20 7.08 2.47
CA TYR A 39 13.29 6.99 3.93
C TYR A 39 12.27 6.02 4.55
N CYS A 40 11.59 5.20 3.75
CA CYS A 40 10.58 4.26 4.25
C CYS A 40 11.22 3.12 5.06
N ASN A 41 10.86 3.04 6.35
CA ASN A 41 11.36 2.02 7.27
C ASN A 41 10.45 0.82 7.37
N THR A 42 9.14 1.04 7.38
CA THR A 42 8.14 -0.02 7.47
C THR A 42 6.97 0.24 6.53
N ALA A 43 6.45 -0.83 5.96
CA ALA A 43 5.22 -0.82 5.19
C ALA A 43 4.45 -2.11 5.49
N ASN A 44 3.14 -2.04 5.57
CA ASN A 44 2.30 -3.22 5.73
C ASN A 44 1.70 -3.63 4.38
N ILE A 45 1.39 -4.92 4.26
CA ILE A 45 0.42 -5.40 3.27
C ILE A 45 -0.95 -5.29 3.93
N PRO A 46 -1.88 -4.52 3.38
CA PRO A 46 -3.19 -4.35 4.01
C PRO A 46 -3.98 -5.65 4.07
N GLU A 47 -4.78 -5.80 5.10
CA GLU A 47 -5.68 -6.93 5.23
C GLU A 47 -6.79 -6.88 4.16
N VAL A 48 -7.28 -8.07 3.82
CA VAL A 48 -8.44 -8.23 2.94
C VAL A 48 -9.48 -9.04 3.68
N THR A 49 -10.66 -8.47 3.86
CA THR A 49 -11.77 -9.15 4.52
C THR A 49 -12.93 -9.33 3.55
N LEU A 50 -13.52 -10.52 3.59
CA LEU A 50 -14.74 -10.83 2.85
C LEU A 50 -15.92 -10.76 3.82
N GLY A 51 -16.93 -9.98 3.47
CA GLY A 51 -18.18 -9.95 4.23
C GLY A 51 -18.80 -11.35 4.33
N THR A 52 -19.54 -11.62 5.39
CA THR A 52 -20.29 -12.86 5.56
C THR A 52 -21.78 -12.56 5.64
N ALA A 53 -22.58 -13.33 4.93
CA ALA A 53 -24.03 -13.36 5.09
C ALA A 53 -24.41 -14.53 6.02
N VAL A 54 -25.47 -14.35 6.77
CA VAL A 54 -25.98 -15.40 7.66
C VAL A 54 -27.34 -15.88 7.14
N GLN A 55 -27.43 -17.16 6.82
CA GLN A 55 -28.69 -17.81 6.52
C GLN A 55 -29.23 -18.43 7.79
N THR A 56 -30.31 -17.89 8.32
CA THR A 56 -30.97 -18.38 9.50
C THR A 56 -31.70 -19.69 9.21
N ASN A 57 -31.43 -20.72 10.00
CA ASN A 57 -32.11 -22.00 9.93
C ASN A 57 -32.65 -22.37 11.32
N TYR A 58 -33.62 -23.27 11.40
CA TYR A 58 -34.29 -23.70 12.64
C TYR A 58 -33.31 -24.26 13.69
N LEU A 59 -32.27 -24.96 13.26
CA LEU A 59 -31.31 -25.63 14.17
C LEU A 59 -30.06 -24.77 14.45
N ARG A 60 -29.60 -24.01 13.50
CA ARG A 60 -28.42 -23.11 13.63
C ARG A 60 -28.32 -22.16 12.44
N ASP A 61 -27.66 -21.04 12.64
CA ASP A 61 -27.31 -20.13 11.58
C ASP A 61 -26.16 -20.70 10.73
N LEU A 62 -26.32 -20.61 9.40
CA LEU A 62 -25.33 -21.05 8.42
C LEU A 62 -24.62 -19.84 7.88
N PRO A 63 -23.29 -19.70 8.06
CA PRO A 63 -22.52 -18.64 7.44
C PRO A 63 -22.37 -18.90 5.94
N LEU A 64 -22.67 -17.89 5.13
CA LEU A 64 -22.46 -17.88 3.69
C LEU A 64 -21.39 -16.84 3.33
N PRO A 65 -20.56 -17.08 2.30
CA PRO A 65 -19.63 -16.08 1.83
C PRO A 65 -20.41 -14.86 1.28
N GLY A 66 -19.99 -13.67 1.67
CA GLY A 66 -20.50 -12.43 1.11
C GLY A 66 -19.87 -12.11 -0.25
N ASP A 67 -20.35 -11.05 -0.86
CA ASP A 67 -19.97 -10.62 -2.22
C ASP A 67 -19.09 -9.37 -2.25
N LYS A 68 -18.78 -8.77 -1.10
CA LYS A 68 -18.01 -7.53 -1.00
C LYS A 68 -16.72 -7.73 -0.23
N LEU A 69 -15.61 -7.39 -0.89
CA LEU A 69 -14.30 -7.30 -0.27
C LEU A 69 -14.12 -5.93 0.37
N GLN A 70 -13.51 -5.93 1.55
CA GLN A 70 -13.07 -4.74 2.26
C GLN A 70 -11.55 -4.78 2.39
N TYR A 71 -10.92 -3.66 2.13
CA TYR A 71 -9.48 -3.49 2.19
C TYR A 71 -9.12 -2.62 3.40
N GLY A 72 -8.13 -3.05 4.15
CA GLY A 72 -7.54 -2.26 5.23
C GLY A 72 -6.71 -1.10 4.72
N ASP A 73 -6.23 -0.27 5.63
CA ASP A 73 -5.40 0.89 5.30
C ASP A 73 -3.94 0.47 5.05
N LEU A 74 -3.29 1.15 4.11
CA LEU A 74 -1.87 1.03 3.87
C LEU A 74 -1.14 1.98 4.81
N ASN A 75 -0.40 1.43 5.77
CA ASN A 75 0.38 2.19 6.74
C ASN A 75 1.86 2.10 6.40
N ILE A 76 2.52 3.24 6.34
CA ILE A 76 3.97 3.33 6.16
C ILE A 76 4.57 4.14 7.29
N THR A 77 5.77 3.76 7.72
CA THR A 77 6.59 4.56 8.63
C THR A 77 7.87 4.94 7.92
N PHE A 78 8.23 6.19 7.96
CA PHE A 78 9.42 6.73 7.33
C PHE A 78 10.21 7.62 8.30
N MET A 79 11.50 7.72 8.07
CA MET A 79 12.35 8.69 8.79
C MET A 79 12.07 10.09 8.26
N VAL A 80 11.95 11.04 9.17
CA VAL A 80 11.81 12.45 8.80
C VAL A 80 13.19 13.00 8.47
N ASP A 81 13.29 13.64 7.30
CA ASP A 81 14.49 14.30 6.81
C ASP A 81 14.83 15.53 7.65
N GLU A 82 16.10 15.97 7.66
CA GLU A 82 16.57 17.15 8.42
C GLU A 82 15.81 18.42 8.01
N ASP A 83 15.53 18.59 6.73
CA ASP A 83 14.75 19.70 6.20
C ASP A 83 13.23 19.50 6.26
N MET A 84 12.77 18.36 6.79
CA MET A 84 11.37 17.92 6.87
C MET A 84 10.64 17.90 5.51
N GLU A 85 11.35 17.92 4.39
CA GLU A 85 10.72 18.02 3.06
C GLU A 85 9.79 16.85 2.75
N ASN A 86 10.14 15.62 3.17
CA ASN A 86 9.30 14.45 2.98
C ASN A 86 7.99 14.53 3.78
N TYR A 87 8.06 15.03 5.02
CA TYR A 87 6.89 15.27 5.87
C TYR A 87 6.01 16.38 5.30
N LEU A 88 6.62 17.51 4.88
CA LEU A 88 5.92 18.64 4.32
C LEU A 88 5.23 18.32 2.99
N GLN A 89 5.81 17.47 2.13
CA GLN A 89 5.16 17.01 0.91
C GLN A 89 3.84 16.27 1.20
N LEU A 90 3.84 15.37 2.18
CA LEU A 90 2.62 14.67 2.60
C LEU A 90 1.62 15.60 3.26
N TYR A 91 2.10 16.52 4.11
CA TYR A 91 1.25 17.52 4.75
C TYR A 91 0.57 18.41 3.71
N GLN A 92 1.31 18.93 2.73
CA GLN A 92 0.76 19.72 1.63
C GLN A 92 -0.27 18.94 0.82
N TRP A 93 -0.02 17.66 0.57
CA TRP A 93 -0.99 16.83 -0.14
C TRP A 93 -2.29 16.68 0.65
N ILE A 94 -2.22 16.37 1.95
CA ILE A 94 -3.41 16.26 2.80
C ILE A 94 -4.17 17.58 2.89
N THR A 95 -3.47 18.70 3.13
CA THR A 95 -4.09 20.02 3.26
C THR A 95 -4.72 20.49 1.95
N SER A 96 -4.08 20.20 0.83
CA SER A 96 -4.63 20.55 -0.48
C SER A 96 -5.88 19.73 -0.85
N LEU A 97 -5.99 18.49 -0.38
CA LEU A 97 -7.21 17.69 -0.53
C LEU A 97 -8.34 18.18 0.40
N GLY A 98 -8.00 18.66 1.59
CA GLY A 98 -8.94 19.16 2.58
C GLY A 98 -9.26 20.65 2.46
N PHE A 99 -8.43 21.44 1.78
CA PHE A 99 -8.47 22.89 1.56
C PHE A 99 -9.06 23.69 2.75
N PRO A 100 -8.42 23.62 3.94
CA PRO A 100 -8.99 24.18 5.18
C PRO A 100 -9.12 25.70 5.17
N GLU A 101 -8.33 26.42 4.37
CA GLU A 101 -8.33 27.87 4.30
C GLU A 101 -9.05 28.41 3.06
N SER A 102 -8.67 27.90 1.89
CA SER A 102 -9.24 28.39 0.63
C SER A 102 -9.13 27.35 -0.50
N LEU A 103 -9.98 27.50 -1.50
CA LEU A 103 -9.94 26.65 -2.71
C LEU A 103 -8.62 26.81 -3.50
N SER A 104 -7.86 27.90 -3.30
CA SER A 104 -6.56 28.11 -3.95
C SER A 104 -5.53 27.04 -3.61
N GLN A 105 -5.61 26.45 -2.39
CA GLN A 105 -4.72 25.35 -1.99
C GLN A 105 -4.90 24.11 -2.89
N PHE A 106 -6.10 23.87 -3.35
CA PHE A 106 -6.39 22.80 -4.32
C PHE A 106 -5.86 23.14 -5.72
N ASP A 107 -5.92 24.40 -6.13
CA ASP A 107 -5.36 24.83 -7.42
C ASP A 107 -3.82 24.80 -7.43
N GLU A 108 -3.17 25.11 -6.31
CA GLU A 108 -1.72 24.95 -6.13
C GLU A 108 -1.29 23.48 -6.28
N LEU A 109 -2.08 22.55 -5.76
CA LEU A 109 -1.83 21.13 -5.93
C LEU A 109 -1.92 20.68 -7.39
N LYS A 110 -2.87 21.23 -8.16
CA LYS A 110 -2.98 20.99 -9.60
C LYS A 110 -1.77 21.47 -10.36
N ASP A 111 -1.24 22.64 -10.01
CA ASP A 111 -0.08 23.23 -10.68
C ASP A 111 1.20 22.47 -10.33
N ALA A 112 1.38 22.05 -9.08
CA ALA A 112 2.47 21.17 -8.65
C ALA A 112 2.44 19.82 -9.39
N ASP A 113 1.26 19.25 -9.60
CA ASP A 113 1.09 17.99 -10.33
C ASP A 113 1.47 18.09 -11.82
N ARG A 114 1.32 19.27 -12.44
CA ARG A 114 1.74 19.52 -13.82
C ARG A 114 3.25 19.44 -14.03
N LEU A 115 4.04 19.59 -12.97
CA LEU A 115 5.51 19.57 -13.02
C LEU A 115 6.10 18.16 -12.88
N LEU A 116 5.29 17.14 -12.56
CA LEU A 116 5.74 15.74 -12.43
C LEU A 116 5.83 15.08 -13.82
N PRO A 117 7.04 14.63 -14.26
CA PRO A 117 7.27 14.23 -15.65
C PRO A 117 6.69 12.86 -16.07
N GLU A 118 6.19 12.04 -15.14
CA GLU A 118 5.95 10.62 -15.41
C GLU A 118 4.48 10.18 -15.54
N GLN A 119 3.51 11.09 -15.54
CA GLN A 119 2.12 10.67 -15.72
C GLN A 119 1.62 10.97 -17.13
N PRO A 120 1.28 9.93 -17.94
CA PRO A 120 0.61 10.14 -19.22
C PRO A 120 -0.80 10.68 -18.95
N ARG A 121 -0.97 11.98 -19.10
CA ARG A 121 -2.24 12.66 -18.90
C ARG A 121 -3.12 12.50 -20.12
N SER A 122 -4.20 11.82 -19.97
CA SER A 122 -5.31 11.86 -20.90
C SER A 122 -6.24 12.99 -20.47
N GLY A 123 -6.04 14.18 -21.03
CA GLY A 123 -6.87 15.35 -20.78
C GLY A 123 -6.53 16.15 -19.51
N ASP A 124 -7.18 17.31 -19.34
CA ASP A 124 -7.02 18.25 -18.20
C ASP A 124 -7.53 17.71 -16.84
N ALA A 125 -7.66 16.41 -16.66
CA ALA A 125 -8.12 15.82 -15.43
C ALA A 125 -7.00 15.84 -14.40
N PHE A 126 -7.12 16.70 -13.41
CA PHE A 126 -6.31 16.66 -12.19
C PHE A 126 -6.55 15.33 -11.47
N ASN A 127 -5.48 14.64 -11.14
CA ASN A 127 -5.58 13.41 -10.36
C ASN A 127 -5.24 13.70 -8.89
N GLU A 128 -6.26 13.79 -8.04
CA GLU A 128 -6.14 13.94 -6.59
C GLU A 128 -5.42 12.75 -5.95
N ARG A 129 -5.34 11.66 -6.67
CA ARG A 129 -4.83 10.36 -6.25
C ARG A 129 -3.51 10.05 -6.95
N SER A 130 -2.78 9.12 -6.40
CA SER A 130 -1.51 8.64 -6.95
C SER A 130 -1.49 7.13 -6.95
N ASP A 131 -0.50 6.55 -7.61
CA ASP A 131 -0.23 5.13 -7.55
C ASP A 131 0.95 4.86 -6.62
N ALA A 132 0.89 3.74 -5.90
CA ALA A 132 2.00 3.27 -5.09
C ALA A 132 2.35 1.83 -5.42
N THR A 133 3.60 1.45 -5.23
CA THR A 133 4.08 0.09 -5.45
C THR A 133 4.91 -0.36 -4.27
N LEU A 134 4.54 -1.48 -3.65
CA LEU A 134 5.35 -2.17 -2.65
C LEU A 134 6.01 -3.36 -3.33
N MET A 135 7.33 -3.36 -3.39
CA MET A 135 8.14 -4.46 -3.91
C MET A 135 8.65 -5.29 -2.75
N ILE A 136 8.40 -6.59 -2.79
CA ILE A 136 8.92 -7.55 -1.83
C ILE A 136 10.16 -8.19 -2.44
N LEU A 137 11.25 -8.17 -1.69
CA LEU A 137 12.55 -8.67 -2.11
C LEU A 137 12.84 -10.02 -1.44
N ASN A 138 13.59 -10.87 -2.11
CA ASN A 138 14.12 -12.09 -1.51
C ASN A 138 15.39 -11.80 -0.67
N SER A 139 16.01 -12.86 -0.11
CA SER A 139 17.27 -12.75 0.64
C SER A 139 18.44 -12.18 -0.16
N ASP A 140 18.39 -12.24 -1.48
CA ASP A 140 19.39 -11.70 -2.40
C ASP A 140 19.03 -10.29 -2.91
N PHE A 141 18.04 -9.65 -2.29
CA PHE A 141 17.52 -8.33 -2.66
C PHE A 141 16.93 -8.24 -4.10
N ASN A 142 16.57 -9.37 -4.68
CA ASN A 142 15.85 -9.38 -5.95
C ASN A 142 14.34 -9.29 -5.73
N PRO A 143 13.60 -8.50 -6.52
CA PRO A 143 12.15 -8.38 -6.39
C PRO A 143 11.48 -9.70 -6.78
N THR A 144 10.67 -10.25 -5.88
CA THR A 144 9.89 -11.48 -6.08
C THR A 144 8.43 -11.21 -6.36
N VAL A 145 7.85 -10.24 -5.66
CA VAL A 145 6.44 -9.87 -5.79
C VAL A 145 6.32 -8.35 -5.78
N LYS A 146 5.44 -7.83 -6.62
CA LYS A 146 5.10 -6.40 -6.65
C LYS A 146 3.62 -6.25 -6.34
N ILE A 147 3.31 -5.44 -5.36
CA ILE A 147 1.94 -5.07 -5.00
C ILE A 147 1.72 -3.63 -5.49
N LYS A 148 0.84 -3.47 -6.47
CA LYS A 148 0.49 -2.17 -7.02
C LYS A 148 -0.82 -1.70 -6.45
N PHE A 149 -0.79 -0.57 -5.77
CA PHE A 149 -1.96 0.12 -5.23
C PHE A 149 -2.41 1.19 -6.23
N LYS A 150 -3.71 1.23 -6.50
CA LYS A 150 -4.31 2.21 -7.42
C LYS A 150 -5.10 3.24 -6.65
N ASP A 151 -5.05 4.47 -7.14
CA ASP A 151 -5.82 5.58 -6.58
C ASP A 151 -5.52 5.81 -5.09
N VAL A 152 -4.27 5.81 -4.72
CA VAL A 152 -3.79 6.03 -3.34
C VAL A 152 -3.93 7.50 -2.98
N PHE A 153 -4.44 7.79 -1.79
CA PHE A 153 -4.47 9.12 -1.20
C PHE A 153 -4.22 9.05 0.30
N PRO A 154 -3.56 10.05 0.90
CA PRO A 154 -3.26 10.06 2.31
C PRO A 154 -4.53 10.41 3.12
N VAL A 155 -4.69 9.75 4.27
CA VAL A 155 -5.79 9.95 5.19
C VAL A 155 -5.31 10.53 6.51
N SER A 156 -4.15 10.10 6.97
CA SER A 156 -3.57 10.59 8.23
C SER A 156 -2.06 10.66 8.17
N LEU A 157 -1.52 11.59 8.93
CA LEU A 157 -0.09 11.78 9.14
C LEU A 157 0.14 11.95 10.64
N SER A 158 1.06 11.20 11.23
CA SER A 158 1.34 11.25 12.65
C SER A 158 2.01 12.56 13.05
N ALA A 159 1.84 12.95 14.33
CA ALA A 159 2.62 14.03 14.92
C ALA A 159 4.11 13.64 15.03
N VAL A 160 4.97 14.65 14.95
CA VAL A 160 6.41 14.52 15.22
C VAL A 160 6.67 15.25 16.55
N PRO A 161 6.93 14.52 17.66
CA PRO A 161 7.20 15.14 18.94
C PRO A 161 8.62 15.71 18.97
N PHE A 162 8.79 16.94 19.44
CA PHE A 162 10.10 17.53 19.69
C PHE A 162 10.35 17.60 21.20
N ASP A 163 11.48 17.03 21.64
CA ASP A 163 11.89 17.05 23.05
C ASP A 163 13.36 17.48 23.14
N ALA A 164 13.58 18.68 23.65
CA ALA A 164 14.91 19.25 23.81
C ALA A 164 15.69 18.70 25.02
N THR A 165 15.06 17.83 25.82
CA THR A 165 15.69 17.25 27.02
C THR A 165 16.37 15.92 26.75
N GLN A 166 16.26 15.38 25.54
CA GLN A 166 16.89 14.13 25.17
C GLN A 166 18.41 14.27 25.04
N GLU A 167 19.13 13.42 25.75
CA GLU A 167 20.60 13.40 25.75
C GLU A 167 21.19 12.68 24.52
N GLN A 168 20.41 11.86 23.84
CA GLN A 168 20.85 11.08 22.66
C GLN A 168 20.19 11.62 21.40
N GLN A 169 21.01 11.81 20.35
CA GLN A 169 20.51 12.09 19.02
C GLN A 169 19.82 10.84 18.45
N THR A 170 18.50 10.86 18.39
CA THR A 170 17.68 9.87 17.69
C THR A 170 17.01 10.53 16.48
N TYR A 171 16.84 9.77 15.41
CA TYR A 171 16.08 10.24 14.26
C TYR A 171 14.57 10.13 14.52
N TYR A 172 13.83 11.10 14.03
CA TYR A 172 12.37 11.08 14.12
C TYR A 172 11.78 10.22 13.03
N THR A 173 10.72 9.50 13.38
CA THR A 173 9.91 8.74 12.43
C THR A 173 8.49 9.26 12.43
N ALA A 174 7.90 9.31 11.25
CA ALA A 174 6.48 9.64 11.07
C ALA A 174 5.76 8.46 10.43
N THR A 175 4.49 8.30 10.78
CA THR A 175 3.62 7.28 10.19
C THR A 175 2.55 7.96 9.36
N ALA A 176 2.36 7.50 8.13
CA ALA A 176 1.30 7.93 7.25
C ALA A 176 0.38 6.77 6.91
N SER A 177 -0.93 7.01 6.95
CA SER A 177 -1.95 6.05 6.52
C SER A 177 -2.57 6.50 5.21
N PHE A 178 -2.69 5.56 4.29
CA PHE A 178 -3.25 5.79 2.96
C PHE A 178 -4.45 4.89 2.73
N ARG A 179 -5.41 5.40 2.00
CA ARG A 179 -6.48 4.62 1.37
C ARG A 179 -6.27 4.53 -0.13
N TYR A 180 -6.83 3.50 -0.72
CA TYR A 180 -6.70 3.18 -2.13
C TYR A 180 -7.97 2.46 -2.60
N THR A 181 -8.17 2.39 -3.91
CA THR A 181 -9.34 1.73 -4.47
C THR A 181 -9.18 0.21 -4.50
N ILE A 182 -8.05 -0.27 -5.01
CA ILE A 182 -7.73 -1.69 -5.13
C ILE A 182 -6.22 -1.88 -5.18
N PHE A 183 -5.74 -3.05 -4.80
CA PHE A 183 -4.37 -3.43 -5.10
C PHE A 183 -4.32 -4.71 -5.94
N ASP A 184 -3.31 -4.78 -6.80
CA ASP A 184 -3.01 -5.93 -7.64
C ASP A 184 -1.68 -6.55 -7.17
N VAL A 185 -1.68 -7.86 -6.96
CA VAL A 185 -0.45 -8.63 -6.70
C VAL A 185 0.10 -9.11 -8.03
N ILE A 186 1.34 -8.77 -8.33
CA ILE A 186 2.00 -9.06 -9.61
C ILE A 186 3.28 -9.84 -9.34
N ASP A 187 3.43 -10.96 -10.01
CA ASP A 187 4.67 -11.76 -10.00
C ASP A 187 5.80 -11.05 -10.77
N VAL A 188 7.03 -11.54 -10.63
CA VAL A 188 8.23 -11.04 -11.33
C VAL A 188 8.01 -10.94 -12.83
N ASN A 189 7.27 -11.89 -13.41
CA ASN A 189 6.95 -11.96 -14.84
C ASN A 189 5.88 -10.97 -15.31
N GLY A 190 5.37 -10.11 -14.41
CA GLY A 190 4.31 -9.16 -14.73
C GLY A 190 2.91 -9.76 -14.83
N LYS A 191 2.74 -11.01 -14.44
CA LYS A 191 1.44 -11.68 -14.41
C LYS A 191 0.74 -11.39 -13.07
N LYS A 192 -0.53 -10.99 -13.13
CA LYS A 192 -1.39 -10.91 -11.94
C LYS A 192 -1.61 -12.30 -11.37
N VAL A 193 -1.47 -12.43 -10.07
CA VAL A 193 -1.70 -13.66 -9.32
C VAL A 193 -3.19 -13.78 -9.01
#